data_5a22a707dd39fd18efbd20e2252782bb
#
_entry.id   5a22a707dd39fd18efbd20e2252782bb
#
_cell.length_a   1.000
_cell.length_b   1.000
_cell.length_c   1.000
_cell.angle_alpha   90.00
_cell.angle_beta   90.00
_cell.angle_gamma   90.00
#
_symmetry.space_group_name_H-M   'P 1'
#
loop_
_entity.id
_entity.type
_entity.pdbx_description
1 polymer ?
#
loop_
_entity_poly.entity_id
_entity_poly.type
_entity_poly.pdbx_seq_one_letter_code
_entity_poly.pdbx_strand_id
1 'polypeptide(L)'
;MKRITNRAVSVLLIAALVICGMVTYVLRYIDHGQDWALYFSRANSGSTGQIFDRNGTRLAYFSGYENLFAGDEWTREANYHVTGDYWGRTGTGVISNFWNEMQGFDLINGTTQAQHSVMVLNIDAELNKLIYARLCRLYKPLPEDAQPEYDENGNEITPERELYNGAVLVCNYRTGELLGMVSTPSVDPLESDAEPAEGAYINRCLSAAFVPGSVFKLVTAAAAIENISGLDGESFYCAGKTEIAGVPVTCVKPHGEQTFEQALANSCNCTFALLAVRLGQGTMAEYARAYGLLDSQSLDGIKTAAGSYPLEFVGDPETGWSGIGQSTDLVCPYSMLRMVCAIANGGVLIEPKLINDGRESVAERFMDAATADKLHRMMSYNAATAYDAEHNFPGLNICAKTGTAELGDGTSNAWFVGFLDDEEHPYAFVTMIERGGGGLAMAGTVTNKFLQDYLTEN
;
A
#
# COMPACT_ATOMS: atom_id res chain seq x y z
N MET A 1 33.59 -54.78 -24.63
CA MET A 1 32.45 -54.34 -23.76
C MET A 1 32.76 -53.05 -23.02
N LYS A 2 33.74 -52.90 -22.13
CA LYS A 2 33.99 -51.66 -21.35
C LYS A 2 34.05 -50.34 -22.18
N ARG A 3 34.68 -50.39 -23.41
CA ARG A 3 34.76 -49.20 -24.28
C ARG A 3 33.38 -48.75 -24.87
N ILE A 4 32.48 -49.70 -25.11
CA ILE A 4 31.14 -49.41 -25.64
C ILE A 4 30.28 -48.82 -24.53
N THR A 5 30.41 -49.36 -23.30
CA THR A 5 29.69 -48.85 -22.12
C THR A 5 30.09 -47.42 -21.77
N ASN A 6 31.40 -47.10 -21.81
CA ASN A 6 31.89 -45.74 -21.56
C ASN A 6 31.42 -44.73 -22.62
N ARG A 7 31.35 -45.13 -23.90
CA ARG A 7 30.78 -44.28 -24.96
C ARG A 7 29.29 -44.06 -24.79
N ALA A 8 28.53 -45.07 -24.40
CA ALA A 8 27.12 -44.97 -24.14
C ALA A 8 26.85 -44.04 -22.93
N VAL A 9 27.64 -44.17 -21.88
CA VAL A 9 27.55 -43.28 -20.70
C VAL A 9 27.88 -41.84 -21.07
N SER A 10 28.92 -41.60 -21.88
CA SER A 10 29.27 -40.25 -22.34
C SER A 10 28.15 -39.63 -23.18
N VAL A 11 27.50 -40.39 -24.06
CA VAL A 11 26.37 -39.90 -24.86
C VAL A 11 25.17 -39.55 -23.97
N LEU A 12 24.88 -40.39 -22.98
CA LEU A 12 23.79 -40.09 -22.01
C LEU A 12 24.08 -38.87 -21.19
N LEU A 13 25.33 -38.65 -20.76
CA LEU A 13 25.70 -37.43 -20.00
C LEU A 13 25.58 -36.17 -20.87
N ILE A 14 26.00 -36.24 -22.13
CA ILE A 14 25.85 -35.12 -23.07
C ILE A 14 24.36 -34.84 -23.32
N ALA A 15 23.54 -35.87 -23.54
CA ALA A 15 22.10 -35.73 -23.72
C ALA A 15 21.43 -35.11 -22.47
N ALA A 16 21.82 -35.55 -21.27
CA ALA A 16 21.33 -34.98 -20.03
C ALA A 16 21.71 -33.49 -19.86
N LEU A 17 22.95 -33.12 -20.20
CA LEU A 17 23.42 -31.74 -20.21
C LEU A 17 22.64 -30.85 -21.20
N VAL A 18 22.34 -31.35 -22.38
CA VAL A 18 21.56 -30.66 -23.42
C VAL A 18 20.13 -30.47 -22.93
N ILE A 19 19.50 -31.51 -22.34
CA ILE A 19 18.15 -31.42 -21.76
C ILE A 19 18.11 -30.42 -20.59
N CYS A 20 19.07 -30.47 -19.67
CA CYS A 20 19.18 -29.51 -18.59
C CYS A 20 19.31 -28.06 -19.12
N GLY A 21 20.16 -27.89 -20.15
CA GLY A 21 20.33 -26.59 -20.82
C GLY A 21 19.03 -26.09 -21.46
N MET A 22 18.29 -26.96 -22.15
CA MET A 22 16.99 -26.65 -22.75
C MET A 22 15.96 -26.30 -21.67
N VAL A 23 15.85 -27.08 -20.59
CA VAL A 23 14.93 -26.83 -19.50
C VAL A 23 15.28 -25.51 -18.84
N THR A 24 16.55 -25.23 -18.55
CA THR A 24 16.99 -23.94 -17.98
C THR A 24 16.70 -22.79 -18.94
N TYR A 25 16.87 -22.96 -20.24
CA TYR A 25 16.52 -21.94 -21.21
C TYR A 25 15.02 -21.68 -21.26
N VAL A 26 14.20 -22.74 -21.29
CA VAL A 26 12.73 -22.61 -21.25
C VAL A 26 12.25 -21.95 -19.96
N LEU A 27 12.79 -22.33 -18.81
CA LEU A 27 12.44 -21.70 -17.54
C LEU A 27 12.84 -20.22 -17.52
N ARG A 28 14.04 -19.87 -17.99
CA ARG A 28 14.45 -18.47 -18.13
C ARG A 28 13.63 -17.72 -19.16
N TYR A 29 13.24 -18.38 -20.26
CA TYR A 29 12.37 -17.78 -21.27
C TYR A 29 10.96 -17.53 -20.73
N ILE A 30 10.42 -18.41 -19.91
CA ILE A 30 9.15 -18.18 -19.20
C ILE A 30 9.29 -17.04 -18.19
N ASP A 31 10.39 -16.98 -17.45
CA ASP A 31 10.65 -15.99 -16.41
C ASP A 31 10.95 -14.58 -16.98
N HIS A 32 11.67 -14.51 -18.10
CA HIS A 32 12.04 -13.25 -18.77
C HIS A 32 11.36 -13.04 -20.12
N GLY A 33 10.58 -14.00 -20.58
CA GLY A 33 9.93 -13.93 -21.89
C GLY A 33 8.89 -12.83 -21.99
N GLN A 34 8.31 -12.43 -20.86
CA GLN A 34 7.43 -11.27 -20.78
C GLN A 34 8.19 -9.98 -21.11
N ASP A 35 9.40 -9.79 -20.57
CA ASP A 35 10.23 -8.62 -20.85
C ASP A 35 10.63 -8.54 -22.33
N TRP A 36 10.94 -9.69 -22.93
CA TRP A 36 11.29 -9.78 -24.34
C TRP A 36 10.08 -9.65 -25.27
N ALA A 37 8.96 -10.25 -24.90
CA ALA A 37 7.71 -10.10 -25.64
C ALA A 37 7.22 -8.64 -25.60
N LEU A 38 7.32 -7.96 -24.46
CA LEU A 38 7.09 -6.53 -24.30
C LEU A 38 7.98 -5.71 -25.25
N TYR A 39 9.27 -6.00 -25.31
CA TYR A 39 10.20 -5.27 -26.17
C TYR A 39 9.90 -5.47 -27.66
N PHE A 40 9.64 -6.71 -28.09
CA PHE A 40 9.37 -7.02 -29.51
C PHE A 40 7.94 -6.67 -29.94
N SER A 41 6.95 -6.77 -29.06
CA SER A 41 5.58 -6.39 -29.39
C SER A 41 5.41 -4.87 -29.46
N ARG A 42 6.08 -4.12 -28.59
CA ARG A 42 6.16 -2.66 -28.68
C ARG A 42 6.74 -2.18 -30.02
N ALA A 43 7.71 -2.90 -30.56
CA ALA A 43 8.36 -2.55 -31.81
C ALA A 43 7.52 -2.89 -33.09
N ASN A 44 6.50 -3.75 -33.01
CA ASN A 44 5.86 -4.33 -34.20
C ASN A 44 4.31 -4.27 -34.22
N SER A 45 3.66 -3.69 -33.21
CA SER A 45 2.20 -3.81 -33.14
C SER A 45 1.44 -2.57 -33.57
N GLY A 46 0.59 -2.77 -34.58
CA GLY A 46 -0.53 -1.87 -34.89
C GLY A 46 -1.80 -2.23 -34.09
N SER A 47 -1.67 -2.76 -32.87
CA SER A 47 -2.80 -3.19 -32.05
C SER A 47 -3.36 -2.06 -31.21
N THR A 48 -4.67 -2.10 -30.96
CA THR A 48 -5.42 -1.09 -30.21
C THR A 48 -5.92 -1.71 -28.90
N GLY A 49 -5.40 -1.27 -27.76
CA GLY A 49 -5.91 -1.58 -26.44
C GLY A 49 -6.54 -0.34 -25.82
N GLN A 50 -7.53 -0.53 -24.95
CA GLN A 50 -8.17 0.56 -24.23
C GLN A 50 -8.29 0.22 -22.75
N ILE A 51 -8.08 1.21 -21.90
CA ILE A 51 -8.24 1.10 -20.45
C ILE A 51 -9.34 2.06 -20.01
N PHE A 52 -10.33 1.53 -19.32
CA PHE A 52 -11.42 2.29 -18.73
C PHE A 52 -11.44 2.12 -17.22
N ASP A 53 -11.92 3.13 -16.54
CA ASP A 53 -12.33 3.03 -15.15
C ASP A 53 -13.66 2.27 -15.01
N ARG A 54 -14.13 2.08 -13.77
CA ARG A 54 -15.40 1.40 -13.47
C ARG A 54 -16.65 2.11 -14.04
N ASN A 55 -16.57 3.41 -14.25
CA ASN A 55 -17.67 4.27 -14.71
C ASN A 55 -17.66 4.47 -16.23
N GLY A 56 -16.72 3.84 -16.95
CA GLY A 56 -16.58 3.97 -18.39
C GLY A 56 -15.76 5.19 -18.83
N THR A 57 -15.07 5.86 -17.92
CA THR A 57 -14.10 6.91 -18.25
C THR A 57 -12.87 6.26 -18.86
N ARG A 58 -12.54 6.65 -20.09
CA ARG A 58 -11.34 6.13 -20.75
C ARG A 58 -10.08 6.76 -20.17
N LEU A 59 -9.21 5.95 -19.57
CA LEU A 59 -7.97 6.39 -18.96
C LEU A 59 -6.81 6.41 -19.97
N ALA A 60 -6.72 5.38 -20.82
CA ALA A 60 -5.71 5.29 -21.84
C ALA A 60 -6.20 4.49 -23.04
N TYR A 61 -5.61 4.76 -24.22
CA TYR A 61 -5.78 3.90 -25.38
C TYR A 61 -4.51 3.94 -26.26
N PHE A 62 -4.37 2.89 -27.07
CA PHE A 62 -3.25 2.72 -27.98
C PHE A 62 -3.78 2.63 -29.40
N SER A 63 -3.26 3.45 -30.30
CA SER A 63 -3.60 3.41 -31.73
C SER A 63 -2.33 3.38 -32.53
N GLY A 64 -1.94 2.18 -32.98
CA GLY A 64 -0.68 2.01 -33.70
C GLY A 64 0.53 2.32 -32.78
N TYR A 65 1.27 3.36 -33.11
CA TYR A 65 2.44 3.82 -32.36
C TYR A 65 2.13 4.98 -31.42
N GLU A 66 0.89 5.42 -31.35
CA GLU A 66 0.48 6.54 -30.51
C GLU A 66 -0.16 6.04 -29.22
N ASN A 67 0.31 6.57 -28.10
CA ASN A 67 -0.29 6.41 -26.79
C ASN A 67 -1.07 7.65 -26.47
N LEU A 68 -2.33 7.47 -26.15
CA LEU A 68 -3.24 8.56 -25.84
C LEU A 68 -3.85 8.28 -24.46
N PHE A 69 -3.72 9.24 -23.57
CA PHE A 69 -4.24 9.17 -22.21
C PHE A 69 -5.50 10.04 -22.09
N ALA A 70 -6.20 9.92 -20.96
CA ALA A 70 -7.43 10.67 -20.69
C ALA A 70 -7.25 12.19 -20.89
N GLY A 71 -8.33 12.88 -21.19
CA GLY A 71 -8.31 14.22 -21.76
C GLY A 71 -7.64 15.30 -20.94
N ASP A 72 -7.90 15.42 -19.62
CA ASP A 72 -7.29 16.47 -18.80
C ASP A 72 -6.05 15.99 -18.04
N GLU A 73 -5.15 16.91 -17.76
CA GLU A 73 -3.87 16.70 -17.07
C GLU A 73 -4.09 16.08 -15.67
N TRP A 74 -5.03 16.61 -14.89
CA TRP A 74 -5.33 16.12 -13.55
C TRP A 74 -5.78 14.66 -13.55
N THR A 75 -6.59 14.26 -14.51
CA THR A 75 -7.00 12.86 -14.68
C THR A 75 -5.80 11.98 -15.01
N ARG A 76 -4.92 12.44 -15.88
CA ARG A 76 -3.73 11.68 -16.28
C ARG A 76 -2.75 11.50 -15.12
N GLU A 77 -2.41 12.58 -14.42
CA GLU A 77 -1.53 12.54 -13.25
C GLU A 77 -2.10 11.73 -12.10
N ALA A 78 -3.40 11.91 -11.77
CA ALA A 78 -4.07 11.18 -10.70
C ALA A 78 -4.08 9.66 -10.94
N ASN A 79 -4.11 9.22 -12.19
CA ASN A 79 -4.18 7.81 -12.57
C ASN A 79 -2.87 7.26 -13.14
N TYR A 80 -1.79 8.02 -13.15
CA TYR A 80 -0.52 7.60 -13.72
C TYR A 80 0.03 6.30 -13.11
N HIS A 81 0.02 6.18 -11.79
CA HIS A 81 0.52 4.98 -11.12
C HIS A 81 -0.39 3.75 -11.29
N VAL A 82 -1.65 3.98 -11.70
CA VAL A 82 -2.59 2.92 -12.10
C VAL A 82 -2.32 2.47 -13.53
N THR A 83 -2.34 3.40 -14.47
CA THR A 83 -2.18 3.09 -15.88
C THR A 83 -0.73 2.74 -16.25
N GLY A 84 0.22 3.45 -15.65
CA GLY A 84 1.61 3.46 -16.11
C GLY A 84 1.77 4.23 -17.40
N ASP A 85 2.89 4.03 -18.06
CA ASP A 85 3.20 4.60 -19.35
C ASP A 85 3.74 3.56 -20.34
N TYR A 86 3.86 3.98 -21.58
CA TYR A 86 4.39 3.14 -22.67
C TYR A 86 5.82 2.64 -22.39
N TRP A 87 6.63 3.44 -21.70
CA TRP A 87 8.03 3.13 -21.45
C TRP A 87 8.22 2.12 -20.30
N GLY A 88 7.17 1.87 -19.53
CA GLY A 88 7.22 0.98 -18.35
C GLY A 88 8.03 1.56 -17.20
N ARG A 89 8.09 2.90 -17.09
CA ARG A 89 8.80 3.58 -16.00
C ARG A 89 8.18 3.30 -14.64
N THR A 90 6.85 3.11 -14.60
CA THR A 90 6.14 2.60 -13.42
C THR A 90 5.90 1.11 -13.59
N GLY A 91 6.70 0.28 -12.89
CA GLY A 91 6.67 -1.18 -13.03
C GLY A 91 5.36 -1.84 -12.56
N THR A 92 4.53 -1.13 -11.79
CA THR A 92 3.22 -1.60 -11.29
C THR A 92 2.03 -1.10 -12.12
N GLY A 93 2.27 -0.34 -13.18
CA GLY A 93 1.21 0.14 -14.06
C GLY A 93 0.53 -0.99 -14.85
N VAL A 94 -0.76 -0.82 -15.14
CA VAL A 94 -1.56 -1.76 -15.93
C VAL A 94 -0.94 -2.00 -17.30
N ILE A 95 -0.47 -0.94 -17.95
CA ILE A 95 0.17 -1.03 -19.28
C ILE A 95 1.39 -1.94 -19.24
N SER A 96 2.20 -1.88 -18.18
CA SER A 96 3.39 -2.70 -18.05
C SER A 96 3.08 -4.16 -17.77
N ASN A 97 2.08 -4.45 -16.95
CA ASN A 97 1.79 -5.79 -16.46
C ASN A 97 0.81 -6.57 -17.35
N PHE A 98 -0.11 -5.88 -18.06
CA PHE A 98 -1.17 -6.50 -18.87
C PHE A 98 -1.07 -6.18 -20.36
N TRP A 99 0.12 -5.79 -20.81
CA TRP A 99 0.35 -5.43 -22.22
C TRP A 99 -0.04 -6.55 -23.19
N ASN A 100 0.29 -7.79 -22.85
CA ASN A 100 0.01 -8.95 -23.70
C ASN A 100 -1.49 -9.22 -23.83
N GLU A 101 -2.23 -9.11 -22.72
CA GLU A 101 -3.69 -9.26 -22.68
C GLU A 101 -4.36 -8.17 -23.52
N MET A 102 -3.88 -6.94 -23.42
CA MET A 102 -4.41 -5.82 -24.20
C MET A 102 -4.10 -5.92 -25.68
N GLN A 103 -3.00 -6.56 -26.06
CA GLN A 103 -2.63 -6.78 -27.45
C GLN A 103 -3.17 -8.09 -28.05
N GLY A 104 -3.76 -8.96 -27.23
CA GLY A 104 -4.19 -10.28 -27.65
C GLY A 104 -3.01 -11.17 -28.04
N PHE A 105 -1.86 -10.99 -27.39
CA PHE A 105 -0.70 -11.86 -27.57
C PHE A 105 -0.75 -13.00 -26.55
N ASP A 106 -0.71 -14.22 -27.05
CA ASP A 106 -0.55 -15.43 -26.25
C ASP A 106 0.81 -16.06 -26.56
N LEU A 107 1.57 -16.43 -25.53
CA LEU A 107 2.94 -16.99 -25.68
C LEU A 107 2.96 -18.31 -26.45
N ILE A 108 1.84 -19.06 -26.43
CA ILE A 108 1.69 -20.36 -27.08
C ILE A 108 1.12 -20.21 -28.50
N ASN A 109 0.14 -19.29 -28.66
CA ASN A 109 -0.64 -19.16 -29.89
C ASN A 109 -0.21 -17.97 -30.76
N GLY A 110 0.71 -17.12 -30.27
CA GLY A 110 1.15 -15.90 -30.96
C GLY A 110 0.10 -14.79 -30.88
N THR A 111 0.14 -13.86 -31.83
CA THR A 111 -0.87 -12.79 -31.93
C THR A 111 -2.20 -13.38 -32.41
N THR A 112 -3.16 -13.50 -31.52
CA THR A 112 -4.56 -13.61 -31.93
C THR A 112 -4.98 -12.24 -32.44
N GLN A 113 -5.77 -12.19 -33.53
CA GLN A 113 -6.36 -10.92 -34.00
C GLN A 113 -7.34 -10.46 -32.90
N ALA A 114 -6.82 -9.79 -31.88
CA ALA A 114 -7.65 -9.18 -30.86
C ALA A 114 -8.39 -8.01 -31.48
N GLN A 115 -9.67 -8.19 -31.71
CA GLN A 115 -10.56 -7.08 -31.91
C GLN A 115 -10.58 -6.30 -30.59
N HIS A 116 -9.86 -5.17 -30.55
CA HIS A 116 -9.92 -4.17 -29.49
C HIS A 116 -10.00 -4.75 -28.06
N SER A 117 -8.88 -5.10 -27.48
CA SER A 117 -8.85 -5.52 -26.07
C SER A 117 -9.24 -4.33 -25.19
N VAL A 118 -10.36 -4.45 -24.51
CA VAL A 118 -10.83 -3.49 -23.54
C VAL A 118 -10.55 -4.04 -22.16
N MET A 119 -9.84 -3.26 -21.38
CA MET A 119 -9.61 -3.55 -19.96
C MET A 119 -10.39 -2.53 -19.11
N VAL A 120 -11.26 -3.04 -18.26
CA VAL A 120 -11.99 -2.22 -17.30
C VAL A 120 -11.36 -2.41 -15.93
N LEU A 121 -11.11 -1.32 -15.25
CA LEU A 121 -10.57 -1.31 -13.90
C LEU A 121 -11.69 -1.08 -12.89
N ASN A 122 -11.48 -1.53 -11.64
CA ASN A 122 -12.35 -1.18 -10.51
C ASN A 122 -12.10 0.24 -9.99
N ILE A 123 -11.03 0.88 -10.43
CA ILE A 123 -10.70 2.26 -10.09
C ILE A 123 -11.81 3.21 -10.50
N ASP A 124 -12.10 4.17 -9.63
CA ASP A 124 -12.90 5.35 -9.92
C ASP A 124 -11.97 6.55 -10.18
N ALA A 125 -11.96 7.02 -11.43
CA ALA A 125 -11.04 8.09 -11.84
C ALA A 125 -11.33 9.42 -11.12
N GLU A 126 -12.60 9.71 -10.79
CA GLU A 126 -12.96 10.92 -10.05
C GLU A 126 -12.51 10.83 -8.60
N LEU A 127 -12.65 9.66 -7.95
CA LEU A 127 -12.08 9.45 -6.62
C LEU A 127 -10.56 9.67 -6.63
N ASN A 128 -9.85 9.11 -7.62
CA ASN A 128 -8.42 9.34 -7.75
C ASN A 128 -8.08 10.82 -7.94
N LYS A 129 -8.85 11.57 -8.73
CA LYS A 129 -8.67 13.03 -8.88
C LYS A 129 -8.89 13.79 -7.58
N LEU A 130 -9.93 13.45 -6.82
CA LEU A 130 -10.19 14.05 -5.51
C LEU A 130 -9.03 13.80 -4.54
N ILE A 131 -8.54 12.56 -4.47
CA ILE A 131 -7.38 12.19 -3.65
C ILE A 131 -6.14 12.98 -4.10
N TYR A 132 -5.84 12.97 -5.40
CA TYR A 132 -4.68 13.65 -5.97
C TYR A 132 -4.71 15.15 -5.69
N ALA A 133 -5.87 15.80 -5.86
CA ALA A 133 -6.07 17.22 -5.56
C ALA A 133 -5.84 17.56 -4.07
N ARG A 134 -6.03 16.59 -3.14
CA ARG A 134 -5.73 16.80 -1.72
C ARG A 134 -4.24 16.62 -1.45
N LEU A 135 -3.58 15.63 -2.06
CA LEU A 135 -2.14 15.41 -1.93
C LEU A 135 -1.32 16.57 -2.51
N CYS A 136 -1.69 17.10 -3.68
CA CYS A 136 -1.01 18.23 -4.34
C CYS A 136 -1.20 19.59 -3.62
N ARG A 137 -1.89 19.62 -2.48
CA ARG A 137 -1.98 20.81 -1.60
C ARG A 137 -1.13 20.67 -0.34
N LEU A 138 -0.42 19.57 -0.18
CA LEU A 138 0.43 19.32 0.97
C LEU A 138 1.85 19.78 0.68
N TYR A 139 2.14 21.04 1.00
CA TYR A 139 3.47 21.60 0.82
C TYR A 139 4.32 21.42 2.06
N LYS A 140 5.59 21.06 1.86
CA LYS A 140 6.59 21.10 2.93
C LYS A 140 6.78 22.53 3.44
N PRO A 141 7.06 22.71 4.74
CA PRO A 141 7.45 24.02 5.23
C PRO A 141 8.72 24.49 4.53
N LEU A 142 8.81 25.80 4.28
CA LEU A 142 10.08 26.37 3.82
C LEU A 142 11.15 26.17 4.87
N PRO A 143 12.43 25.99 4.48
CA PRO A 143 13.55 25.99 5.41
C PRO A 143 13.54 27.25 6.29
N GLU A 144 13.91 27.12 7.57
CA GLU A 144 13.92 28.26 8.51
C GLU A 144 14.86 29.40 8.07
N ASP A 145 15.86 29.07 7.25
CA ASP A 145 16.85 30.00 6.67
C ASP A 145 16.54 30.40 5.23
N ALA A 146 15.37 30.06 4.70
CA ALA A 146 14.94 30.45 3.35
C ALA A 146 14.97 31.95 3.22
N GLN A 147 15.79 32.43 2.27
CA GLN A 147 15.84 33.86 1.94
C GLN A 147 14.75 34.18 0.92
N PRO A 148 14.13 35.36 0.99
CA PRO A 148 13.22 35.81 -0.06
C PRO A 148 13.94 35.90 -1.41
N GLU A 149 13.36 35.32 -2.43
CA GLU A 149 13.82 35.42 -3.81
C GLU A 149 13.14 36.59 -4.49
N TYR A 150 13.86 37.28 -5.41
CA TYR A 150 13.34 38.43 -6.12
C TYR A 150 13.50 38.22 -7.63
N ASP A 151 12.51 38.66 -8.41
CA ASP A 151 12.57 38.66 -9.87
C ASP A 151 13.53 39.76 -10.39
N GLU A 152 13.74 39.78 -11.71
CA GLU A 152 14.61 40.79 -12.37
C GLU A 152 14.14 42.24 -12.15
N ASN A 153 12.89 42.43 -11.73
CA ASN A 153 12.28 43.74 -11.46
C ASN A 153 12.32 44.11 -9.96
N GLY A 154 12.85 43.23 -9.11
CA GLY A 154 12.93 43.40 -7.66
C GLY A 154 11.62 43.07 -6.90
N ASN A 155 10.68 42.36 -7.51
CA ASN A 155 9.50 41.88 -6.83
C ASN A 155 9.82 40.55 -6.14
N GLU A 156 9.32 40.37 -4.93
CA GLU A 156 9.46 39.11 -4.19
C GLU A 156 8.76 37.97 -4.93
N ILE A 157 9.51 36.91 -5.24
CA ILE A 157 9.00 35.69 -5.84
C ILE A 157 8.58 34.77 -4.71
N THR A 158 7.36 34.23 -4.78
CA THR A 158 6.96 33.15 -3.88
C THR A 158 7.82 31.92 -4.21
N PRO A 159 8.66 31.45 -3.28
CA PRO A 159 9.52 30.31 -3.54
C PRO A 159 8.69 29.07 -3.87
N GLU A 160 9.15 28.30 -4.82
CA GLU A 160 8.54 27.02 -5.15
C GLU A 160 8.63 26.09 -3.94
N ARG A 161 7.49 25.60 -3.50
CA ARG A 161 7.38 24.72 -2.32
C ARG A 161 7.31 23.28 -2.75
N GLU A 162 8.20 22.49 -2.20
CA GLU A 162 8.20 21.06 -2.41
C GLU A 162 6.93 20.41 -1.81
N LEU A 163 6.33 19.48 -2.55
CA LEU A 163 5.19 18.72 -2.08
C LEU A 163 5.64 17.55 -1.18
N TYR A 164 4.75 17.14 -0.28
CA TYR A 164 4.94 15.88 0.41
C TYR A 164 4.65 14.70 -0.53
N ASN A 165 5.40 13.63 -0.37
CA ASN A 165 5.12 12.36 -1.03
C ASN A 165 4.01 11.63 -0.28
N GLY A 166 3.09 11.01 -1.00
CA GLY A 166 1.97 10.32 -0.38
C GLY A 166 1.53 9.06 -1.11
N ALA A 167 0.82 8.22 -0.40
CA ALA A 167 0.15 7.04 -0.91
C ALA A 167 -1.25 6.95 -0.30
N VAL A 168 -2.26 6.81 -1.16
CA VAL A 168 -3.65 6.60 -0.72
C VAL A 168 -4.24 5.42 -1.48
N LEU A 169 -4.85 4.52 -0.73
CA LEU A 169 -5.61 3.38 -1.24
C LEU A 169 -7.02 3.40 -0.66
N VAL A 170 -8.01 3.09 -1.49
CA VAL A 170 -9.42 2.94 -1.08
C VAL A 170 -9.98 1.67 -1.71
N CYS A 171 -10.58 0.80 -0.90
CA CYS A 171 -11.13 -0.48 -1.33
C CYS A 171 -12.53 -0.69 -0.75
N ASN A 172 -13.44 -1.20 -1.54
CA ASN A 172 -14.69 -1.74 -1.01
C ASN A 172 -14.39 -3.09 -0.33
N TYR A 173 -14.42 -3.13 0.99
CA TYR A 173 -14.04 -4.32 1.75
C TYR A 173 -15.04 -5.48 1.64
N ARG A 174 -16.26 -5.26 1.11
CA ARG A 174 -17.28 -6.30 0.87
C ARG A 174 -17.17 -6.95 -0.50
N THR A 175 -16.69 -6.21 -1.50
CA THR A 175 -16.58 -6.72 -2.88
C THR A 175 -15.14 -6.98 -3.31
N GLY A 176 -14.17 -6.39 -2.62
CA GLY A 176 -12.76 -6.40 -3.00
C GLY A 176 -12.41 -5.40 -4.11
N GLU A 177 -13.34 -4.58 -4.58
CA GLU A 177 -13.05 -3.59 -5.62
C GLU A 177 -12.08 -2.52 -5.11
N LEU A 178 -10.90 -2.41 -5.73
CA LEU A 178 -9.95 -1.34 -5.46
C LEU A 178 -10.40 -0.07 -6.18
N LEU A 179 -11.04 0.84 -5.43
CA LEU A 179 -11.68 2.05 -5.97
C LEU A 179 -10.70 3.19 -6.20
N GLY A 180 -9.70 3.31 -5.32
CA GLY A 180 -8.70 4.38 -5.39
C GLY A 180 -7.29 3.86 -5.14
N MET A 181 -6.33 4.33 -5.96
CA MET A 181 -4.90 4.10 -5.80
C MET A 181 -4.14 5.30 -6.36
N VAL A 182 -3.65 6.15 -5.48
CA VAL A 182 -2.93 7.38 -5.85
C VAL A 182 -1.61 7.45 -5.11
N SER A 183 -0.54 7.75 -5.84
CA SER A 183 0.79 8.01 -5.30
C SER A 183 1.29 9.38 -5.78
N THR A 184 1.98 10.12 -4.91
CA THR A 184 2.65 11.38 -5.25
C THR A 184 4.12 11.33 -4.85
N PRO A 185 4.99 12.06 -5.57
CA PRO A 185 4.72 12.83 -6.78
C PRO A 185 4.28 11.94 -7.95
N SER A 186 3.67 12.56 -8.94
CA SER A 186 3.20 11.92 -10.17
C SER A 186 3.70 12.68 -11.40
N VAL A 187 3.40 12.18 -12.58
CA VAL A 187 3.76 12.80 -13.86
C VAL A 187 2.59 12.77 -14.82
N ASP A 188 2.53 13.76 -15.72
CA ASP A 188 1.70 13.65 -16.91
C ASP A 188 2.41 12.71 -17.92
N PRO A 189 1.84 11.56 -18.27
CA PRO A 189 2.45 10.64 -19.23
C PRO A 189 2.61 11.22 -20.64
N LEU A 190 1.96 12.35 -20.96
CA LEU A 190 2.10 13.05 -22.23
C LEU A 190 3.24 14.10 -22.22
N GLU A 191 3.72 14.51 -21.06
CA GLU A 191 4.86 15.42 -20.97
C GLU A 191 6.17 14.63 -21.10
N SER A 192 6.86 14.79 -22.24
CA SER A 192 8.13 14.12 -22.52
C SER A 192 9.35 14.93 -22.10
N ASP A 193 9.24 16.23 -21.98
CA ASP A 193 10.36 17.16 -21.89
C ASP A 193 10.61 17.72 -20.48
N ALA A 194 9.68 17.53 -19.55
CA ALA A 194 9.86 17.94 -18.16
C ALA A 194 10.71 16.91 -17.39
N GLU A 195 11.68 17.38 -16.61
CA GLU A 195 12.40 16.51 -15.66
C GLU A 195 11.45 16.18 -14.49
N PRO A 196 11.11 14.90 -14.28
CA PRO A 196 10.14 14.53 -13.25
C PRO A 196 10.75 14.75 -11.86
N ALA A 197 9.88 15.05 -10.90
CA ALA A 197 10.27 15.10 -9.49
C ALA A 197 10.88 13.76 -9.04
N GLU A 198 11.81 13.81 -8.10
CA GLU A 198 12.46 12.61 -7.57
C GLU A 198 11.41 11.60 -7.04
N GLY A 199 11.51 10.36 -7.51
CA GLY A 199 10.59 9.30 -7.12
C GLY A 199 9.18 9.37 -7.73
N ALA A 200 8.96 10.20 -8.75
CA ALA A 200 7.66 10.34 -9.43
C ALA A 200 7.16 9.05 -10.11
N TYR A 201 8.07 8.15 -10.47
CA TYR A 201 7.72 6.86 -11.05
C TYR A 201 7.47 5.75 -10.02
N ILE A 202 7.67 6.03 -8.73
CA ILE A 202 7.45 5.04 -7.66
C ILE A 202 5.98 5.04 -7.27
N ASN A 203 5.31 3.93 -7.50
CA ASN A 203 3.99 3.69 -6.92
C ASN A 203 4.14 3.34 -5.43
N ARG A 204 4.03 4.33 -4.57
CA ARG A 204 4.18 4.17 -3.11
C ARG A 204 3.11 3.30 -2.49
N CYS A 205 1.99 3.11 -3.17
CA CYS A 205 0.95 2.21 -2.73
C CYS A 205 1.36 0.73 -2.77
N LEU A 206 2.17 0.37 -3.78
CA LEU A 206 2.53 -1.03 -4.07
C LEU A 206 4.04 -1.30 -4.01
N SER A 207 4.89 -0.36 -4.46
CA SER A 207 6.32 -0.61 -4.71
C SER A 207 7.23 -0.20 -3.56
N ALA A 208 6.69 0.31 -2.46
CA ALA A 208 7.47 0.79 -1.32
C ALA A 208 6.93 0.25 0.00
N ALA A 209 7.79 0.17 1.00
CA ALA A 209 7.44 -0.17 2.37
C ALA A 209 8.00 0.89 3.32
N PHE A 210 7.24 1.26 4.32
CA PHE A 210 7.51 2.39 5.21
C PHE A 210 7.40 1.97 6.66
N VAL A 211 8.11 2.67 7.54
CA VAL A 211 7.96 2.51 8.98
C VAL A 211 6.51 2.78 9.35
N PRO A 212 5.78 1.79 9.93
CA PRO A 212 4.35 1.90 10.16
C PRO A 212 3.99 2.72 11.41
N GLY A 213 4.85 2.74 12.40
CA GLY A 213 4.55 3.33 13.70
C GLY A 213 3.29 2.71 14.32
N SER A 214 2.51 3.52 14.98
CA SER A 214 1.37 3.06 15.79
C SER A 214 0.24 2.35 15.03
N VAL A 215 0.22 2.31 13.69
CA VAL A 215 -0.75 1.45 12.97
C VAL A 215 -0.41 -0.03 13.15
N PHE A 216 0.86 -0.37 13.39
CA PHE A 216 1.29 -1.73 13.69
C PHE A 216 0.71 -2.27 15.03
N LYS A 217 0.27 -1.39 15.92
CA LYS A 217 -0.43 -1.80 17.17
C LYS A 217 -1.71 -2.59 16.90
N LEU A 218 -2.28 -2.52 15.71
CA LEU A 218 -3.39 -3.39 15.29
C LEU A 218 -2.93 -4.86 15.22
N VAL A 219 -1.71 -5.12 14.75
CA VAL A 219 -1.10 -6.46 14.74
C VAL A 219 -0.85 -6.94 16.17
N THR A 220 -0.22 -6.09 16.98
CA THR A 220 0.06 -6.41 18.40
C THR A 220 -1.25 -6.62 19.19
N ALA A 221 -2.29 -5.84 18.89
CA ALA A 221 -3.61 -6.01 19.52
C ALA A 221 -4.24 -7.35 19.12
N ALA A 222 -4.23 -7.71 17.83
CA ALA A 222 -4.73 -9.00 17.37
C ALA A 222 -4.02 -10.16 18.06
N ALA A 223 -2.68 -10.14 18.07
CA ALA A 223 -1.88 -11.15 18.75
C ALA A 223 -2.19 -11.22 20.25
N ALA A 224 -2.37 -10.08 20.92
CA ALA A 224 -2.70 -10.03 22.35
C ALA A 224 -4.10 -10.57 22.63
N ILE A 225 -5.10 -10.24 21.81
CA ILE A 225 -6.47 -10.73 21.94
C ILE A 225 -6.50 -12.26 21.90
N GLU A 226 -5.75 -12.87 20.99
CA GLU A 226 -5.79 -14.32 20.76
C GLU A 226 -4.91 -15.12 21.74
N ASN A 227 -3.84 -14.51 22.28
CA ASN A 227 -2.85 -15.24 23.08
C ASN A 227 -2.82 -14.88 24.56
N ILE A 228 -3.47 -13.79 25.00
CA ILE A 228 -3.45 -13.36 26.40
C ILE A 228 -4.84 -13.53 27.02
N SER A 229 -4.99 -14.56 27.86
CA SER A 229 -6.25 -14.79 28.57
C SER A 229 -6.54 -13.69 29.57
N GLY A 230 -7.79 -13.23 29.65
CA GLY A 230 -8.24 -12.25 30.62
C GLY A 230 -7.85 -10.80 30.32
N LEU A 231 -7.33 -10.52 29.13
CA LEU A 231 -6.87 -9.19 28.69
C LEU A 231 -7.91 -8.08 28.91
N ASP A 232 -9.19 -8.37 28.74
CA ASP A 232 -10.30 -7.40 28.93
C ASP A 232 -10.50 -6.95 30.37
N GLY A 233 -10.05 -7.77 31.33
CA GLY A 233 -10.10 -7.47 32.75
C GLY A 233 -8.81 -6.83 33.30
N GLU A 234 -7.77 -6.70 32.47
CA GLU A 234 -6.50 -6.13 32.89
C GLU A 234 -6.55 -4.60 32.89
N SER A 235 -5.93 -3.99 33.90
CA SER A 235 -5.64 -2.56 33.95
C SER A 235 -4.19 -2.32 33.66
N PHE A 236 -3.90 -1.35 32.78
CA PHE A 236 -2.57 -0.96 32.37
C PHE A 236 -2.25 0.44 32.90
N TYR A 237 -1.08 0.62 33.50
CA TYR A 237 -0.64 1.91 33.99
C TYR A 237 0.47 2.50 33.14
N CYS A 238 0.33 3.73 32.69
CA CYS A 238 1.30 4.47 31.92
C CYS A 238 1.70 5.78 32.59
N ALA A 239 2.93 5.84 33.09
CA ALA A 239 3.53 7.05 33.65
C ALA A 239 4.15 8.00 32.61
N GLY A 240 3.92 7.75 31.30
CA GLY A 240 4.57 8.46 30.20
C GLY A 240 5.86 7.80 29.70
N LYS A 241 6.38 6.84 30.46
CA LYS A 241 7.53 6.00 30.08
C LYS A 241 7.47 4.66 30.78
N THR A 242 8.09 3.66 30.20
CA THR A 242 8.41 2.36 30.83
C THR A 242 9.83 1.96 30.46
N GLU A 243 10.40 0.99 31.18
CA GLU A 243 11.72 0.44 30.87
C GLU A 243 11.61 -1.05 30.56
N ILE A 244 12.23 -1.46 29.49
CA ILE A 244 12.34 -2.85 29.07
C ILE A 244 13.82 -3.21 29.04
N ALA A 245 14.26 -4.06 29.97
CA ALA A 245 15.69 -4.45 30.17
C ALA A 245 16.64 -3.23 30.20
N GLY A 246 16.23 -2.14 30.87
CA GLY A 246 17.00 -0.91 30.97
C GLY A 246 16.92 0.06 29.81
N VAL A 247 16.19 -0.27 28.76
CA VAL A 247 15.93 0.62 27.61
C VAL A 247 14.59 1.31 27.79
N PRO A 248 14.52 2.66 27.73
CA PRO A 248 13.27 3.38 27.90
C PRO A 248 12.39 3.30 26.65
N VAL A 249 11.08 3.10 26.87
CA VAL A 249 10.03 3.31 25.87
C VAL A 249 9.16 4.44 26.34
N THR A 250 9.00 5.48 25.54
CA THR A 250 8.30 6.71 25.90
C THR A 250 6.96 6.86 25.21
N CYS A 251 6.00 7.46 25.88
CA CYS A 251 4.74 7.94 25.33
C CYS A 251 4.78 9.47 25.20
N VAL A 252 3.89 10.02 24.36
CA VAL A 252 3.74 11.47 24.18
C VAL A 252 3.38 12.16 25.51
N LYS A 253 2.59 11.48 26.36
CA LYS A 253 2.17 11.95 27.68
C LYS A 253 1.90 10.77 28.62
N PRO A 254 1.86 10.99 29.95
CA PRO A 254 1.29 10.01 30.88
C PRO A 254 -0.18 9.75 30.57
N HIS A 255 -0.62 8.49 30.55
CA HIS A 255 -2.01 8.11 30.34
C HIS A 255 -2.73 7.66 31.63
N GLY A 256 -1.96 7.37 32.70
CA GLY A 256 -2.49 6.85 33.95
C GLY A 256 -2.99 5.40 33.83
N GLU A 257 -3.97 5.04 34.63
CA GLU A 257 -4.67 3.76 34.50
C GLU A 257 -5.61 3.75 33.30
N GLN A 258 -5.57 2.67 32.55
CA GLN A 258 -6.33 2.51 31.31
C GLN A 258 -6.64 1.04 31.03
N THR A 259 -7.77 0.77 30.40
CA THR A 259 -8.10 -0.54 29.85
C THR A 259 -7.31 -0.80 28.57
N PHE A 260 -7.36 -2.02 28.07
CA PHE A 260 -6.73 -2.37 26.79
C PHE A 260 -7.28 -1.54 25.62
N GLU A 261 -8.60 -1.33 25.56
CA GLU A 261 -9.25 -0.48 24.57
C GLU A 261 -8.79 0.97 24.65
N GLN A 262 -8.76 1.54 25.86
CA GLN A 262 -8.23 2.88 26.10
C GLN A 262 -6.75 3.01 25.75
N ALA A 263 -5.95 1.95 25.96
CA ALA A 263 -4.54 1.94 25.57
C ALA A 263 -4.36 2.03 24.05
N LEU A 264 -5.23 1.38 23.25
CA LEU A 264 -5.23 1.54 21.80
C LEU A 264 -5.65 2.94 21.38
N ALA A 265 -6.69 3.48 22.00
CA ALA A 265 -7.20 4.84 21.75
C ALA A 265 -6.14 5.91 22.08
N ASN A 266 -5.48 5.78 23.21
CA ASN A 266 -4.37 6.64 23.62
C ASN A 266 -3.10 6.40 22.80
N SER A 267 -3.09 5.40 21.93
CA SER A 267 -1.90 4.94 21.21
C SER A 267 -0.69 4.71 22.15
N CYS A 268 -0.94 4.11 23.33
CA CYS A 268 0.02 4.00 24.42
C CYS A 268 1.22 3.10 24.05
N ASN A 269 2.39 3.70 23.86
CA ASN A 269 3.62 2.95 23.55
C ASN A 269 4.00 2.01 24.70
N CYS A 270 3.91 2.48 25.96
CA CYS A 270 4.29 1.67 27.12
C CYS A 270 3.49 0.35 27.19
N THR A 271 2.16 0.42 27.05
CA THR A 271 1.30 -0.76 27.10
C THR A 271 1.59 -1.72 25.94
N PHE A 272 1.65 -1.20 24.72
CA PHE A 272 1.83 -2.06 23.53
C PHE A 272 3.22 -2.66 23.44
N ALA A 273 4.29 -1.95 23.86
CA ALA A 273 5.62 -2.51 23.95
C ALA A 273 5.71 -3.64 24.99
N LEU A 274 5.09 -3.47 26.17
CA LEU A 274 5.04 -4.52 27.19
C LEU A 274 4.21 -5.72 26.74
N LEU A 275 3.10 -5.51 26.01
CA LEU A 275 2.33 -6.60 25.43
C LEU A 275 3.13 -7.38 24.40
N ALA A 276 3.89 -6.70 23.53
CA ALA A 276 4.75 -7.34 22.54
C ALA A 276 5.84 -8.20 23.21
N VAL A 277 6.48 -7.69 24.29
CA VAL A 277 7.44 -8.47 25.07
C VAL A 277 6.77 -9.67 25.73
N ARG A 278 5.57 -9.52 26.30
CA ARG A 278 4.79 -10.61 26.91
C ARG A 278 4.41 -11.69 25.89
N LEU A 279 4.10 -11.32 24.65
CA LEU A 279 3.85 -12.22 23.54
C LEU A 279 5.12 -12.92 23.05
N GLY A 280 6.22 -12.22 23.11
CA GLY A 280 7.50 -12.64 22.58
C GLY A 280 7.67 -12.39 21.09
N GLN A 281 8.90 -12.18 20.66
CA GLN A 281 9.25 -11.87 19.27
C GLN A 281 8.75 -12.92 18.27
N GLY A 282 8.82 -14.21 18.60
CA GLY A 282 8.36 -15.30 17.72
C GLY A 282 6.89 -15.18 17.38
N THR A 283 6.03 -14.98 18.40
CA THR A 283 4.58 -14.77 18.20
C THR A 283 4.31 -13.51 17.37
N MET A 284 4.98 -12.40 17.69
CA MET A 284 4.81 -11.16 16.94
C MET A 284 5.20 -11.31 15.46
N ALA A 285 6.31 -11.98 15.17
CA ALA A 285 6.74 -12.27 13.80
C ALA A 285 5.77 -13.21 13.06
N GLU A 286 5.20 -14.18 13.75
CA GLU A 286 4.17 -15.08 13.21
C GLU A 286 2.91 -14.29 12.78
N TYR A 287 2.40 -13.41 13.64
CA TYR A 287 1.25 -12.56 13.31
C TYR A 287 1.55 -11.56 12.19
N ALA A 288 2.72 -10.93 12.19
CA ALA A 288 3.12 -10.04 11.10
C ALA A 288 3.17 -10.77 9.75
N ARG A 289 3.65 -12.04 9.74
CA ARG A 289 3.65 -12.88 8.54
C ARG A 289 2.26 -13.36 8.17
N ALA A 290 1.47 -13.85 9.12
CA ALA A 290 0.10 -14.34 8.88
C ALA A 290 -0.79 -13.25 8.26
N TYR A 291 -0.58 -11.99 8.65
CA TYR A 291 -1.30 -10.85 8.08
C TYR A 291 -0.64 -10.28 6.80
N GLY A 292 0.29 -11.03 6.19
CA GLY A 292 0.88 -10.70 4.90
C GLY A 292 1.71 -9.41 4.90
N LEU A 293 2.22 -8.97 6.06
CA LEU A 293 3.00 -7.74 6.15
C LEU A 293 4.47 -7.93 5.78
N LEU A 294 4.99 -9.17 5.85
CA LEU A 294 6.40 -9.46 5.61
C LEU A 294 6.71 -9.89 4.18
N ASP A 295 5.73 -10.44 3.49
CA ASP A 295 5.90 -11.01 2.17
C ASP A 295 5.34 -10.09 1.09
N SER A 296 5.92 -10.16 -0.12
CA SER A 296 5.34 -9.51 -1.31
C SER A 296 3.95 -10.10 -1.58
N GLN A 297 2.96 -9.24 -1.66
CA GLN A 297 1.59 -9.60 -2.01
C GLN A 297 1.37 -9.46 -3.53
N SER A 298 0.20 -9.87 -4.00
CA SER A 298 -0.17 -9.78 -5.41
C SER A 298 -1.50 -9.03 -5.57
N LEU A 299 -1.51 -8.02 -6.41
CA LEU A 299 -2.73 -7.35 -6.86
C LEU A 299 -2.95 -7.73 -8.34
N ASP A 300 -3.83 -8.68 -8.61
CA ASP A 300 -4.07 -9.22 -9.96
C ASP A 300 -2.79 -9.65 -10.72
N GLY A 301 -1.78 -10.18 -10.00
CA GLY A 301 -0.48 -10.56 -10.56
C GLY A 301 0.61 -9.49 -10.44
N ILE A 302 0.25 -8.24 -10.14
CA ILE A 302 1.22 -7.17 -9.86
C ILE A 302 1.82 -7.40 -8.48
N LYS A 303 3.13 -7.59 -8.40
CA LYS A 303 3.84 -7.82 -7.13
C LYS A 303 4.03 -6.53 -6.35
N THR A 304 3.81 -6.60 -5.03
CA THR A 304 4.05 -5.48 -4.11
C THR A 304 5.43 -5.57 -3.46
N ALA A 305 5.85 -4.49 -2.82
CA ALA A 305 6.99 -4.53 -1.92
C ALA A 305 6.71 -5.48 -0.74
N ALA A 306 7.73 -6.21 -0.31
CA ALA A 306 7.72 -6.92 0.95
C ALA A 306 7.98 -5.95 2.10
N GLY A 307 7.43 -6.24 3.27
CA GLY A 307 7.78 -5.53 4.50
C GLY A 307 8.95 -6.18 5.23
N SER A 308 9.22 -5.71 6.44
CA SER A 308 10.23 -6.29 7.32
C SER A 308 9.77 -6.28 8.78
N TYR A 309 10.26 -7.23 9.54
CA TYR A 309 10.14 -7.36 10.99
C TYR A 309 11.35 -8.14 11.50
N PRO A 310 11.88 -7.88 12.71
CA PRO A 310 12.99 -8.64 13.25
C PRO A 310 12.66 -10.13 13.35
N LEU A 311 13.32 -10.97 12.55
CA LEU A 311 13.09 -12.43 12.51
C LEU A 311 14.12 -13.19 13.34
N GLU A 312 15.31 -12.63 13.55
CA GLU A 312 16.33 -13.15 14.44
C GLU A 312 16.08 -12.65 15.86
N PHE A 313 16.55 -13.37 16.87
CA PHE A 313 16.39 -12.94 18.26
C PHE A 313 17.11 -11.61 18.52
N VAL A 314 16.35 -10.61 18.92
CA VAL A 314 16.81 -9.23 19.11
C VAL A 314 16.75 -8.77 20.58
N GLY A 315 16.14 -9.57 21.46
CA GLY A 315 15.92 -9.21 22.87
C GLY A 315 14.64 -8.39 23.11
N ASP A 316 14.27 -8.27 24.38
CA ASP A 316 13.00 -7.68 24.80
C ASP A 316 12.85 -6.19 24.42
N PRO A 317 13.87 -5.33 24.52
CA PRO A 317 13.73 -3.93 24.13
C PRO A 317 13.35 -3.76 22.66
N GLU A 318 14.03 -4.47 21.77
CA GLU A 318 13.78 -4.42 20.34
C GLU A 318 12.40 -5.00 20.00
N THR A 319 12.02 -6.13 20.66
CA THR A 319 10.68 -6.69 20.54
C THR A 319 9.61 -5.68 20.95
N GLY A 320 9.86 -4.93 22.02
CA GLY A 320 8.95 -3.86 22.47
C GLY A 320 8.80 -2.72 21.43
N TRP A 321 9.91 -2.26 20.87
CA TRP A 321 9.90 -1.22 19.84
C TRP A 321 9.23 -1.70 18.54
N SER A 322 9.51 -2.92 18.09
CA SER A 322 8.84 -3.52 16.94
C SER A 322 7.34 -3.74 17.20
N GLY A 323 6.95 -4.06 18.44
CA GLY A 323 5.52 -4.18 18.78
C GLY A 323 4.71 -2.89 18.68
N ILE A 324 5.37 -1.74 18.57
CA ILE A 324 4.73 -0.44 18.31
C ILE A 324 5.02 0.10 16.90
N GLY A 325 5.60 -0.74 16.02
CA GLY A 325 5.86 -0.42 14.62
C GLY A 325 7.04 0.51 14.41
N GLN A 326 8.05 0.38 15.25
CA GLN A 326 9.31 1.13 15.18
C GLN A 326 10.48 0.16 14.93
N SER A 327 11.70 0.63 15.02
CA SER A 327 12.89 -0.15 14.73
C SER A 327 13.09 -0.43 13.24
N THR A 328 13.21 -1.69 12.84
CA THR A 328 13.41 -2.14 11.46
C THR A 328 12.11 -2.53 10.75
N ASP A 329 10.97 -2.26 11.39
CA ASP A 329 9.66 -2.61 10.83
C ASP A 329 9.34 -1.75 9.60
N LEU A 330 9.03 -2.41 8.50
CA LEU A 330 8.53 -1.77 7.29
C LEU A 330 7.25 -2.47 6.83
N VAL A 331 6.27 -1.70 6.37
CA VAL A 331 4.99 -2.22 5.88
C VAL A 331 4.63 -1.54 4.56
N CYS A 332 4.26 -2.35 3.56
CA CYS A 332 3.67 -1.85 2.33
C CYS A 332 2.24 -1.34 2.59
N PRO A 333 1.84 -0.15 2.09
CA PRO A 333 0.48 0.36 2.27
C PRO A 333 -0.61 -0.61 1.81
N TYR A 334 -0.39 -1.33 0.72
CA TYR A 334 -1.33 -2.35 0.25
C TYR A 334 -1.51 -3.51 1.24
N SER A 335 -0.43 -3.99 1.87
CA SER A 335 -0.54 -5.05 2.89
C SER A 335 -1.34 -4.57 4.11
N MET A 336 -1.17 -3.31 4.51
CA MET A 336 -1.97 -2.70 5.57
C MET A 336 -3.45 -2.56 5.17
N LEU A 337 -3.74 -2.21 3.90
CA LEU A 337 -5.12 -2.16 3.39
C LEU A 337 -5.82 -3.52 3.52
N ARG A 338 -5.15 -4.62 3.14
CA ARG A 338 -5.69 -5.98 3.28
C ARG A 338 -6.09 -6.29 4.72
N MET A 339 -5.23 -5.94 5.68
CA MET A 339 -5.53 -6.13 7.11
C MET A 339 -6.75 -5.33 7.54
N VAL A 340 -6.86 -4.08 7.12
CA VAL A 340 -7.99 -3.20 7.49
C VAL A 340 -9.29 -3.68 6.85
N CYS A 341 -9.26 -4.13 5.58
CA CYS A 341 -10.39 -4.76 4.91
C CYS A 341 -10.88 -5.99 5.68
N ALA A 342 -9.95 -6.84 6.15
CA ALA A 342 -10.31 -8.02 6.93
C ALA A 342 -10.94 -7.67 8.28
N ILE A 343 -10.43 -6.67 8.99
CA ILE A 343 -11.03 -6.18 10.24
C ILE A 343 -12.46 -5.69 9.99
N ALA A 344 -12.65 -4.85 8.97
CA ALA A 344 -13.94 -4.28 8.60
C ALA A 344 -14.98 -5.36 8.24
N ASN A 345 -14.54 -6.45 7.64
CA ASN A 345 -15.39 -7.54 7.13
C ASN A 345 -15.41 -8.76 8.07
N GLY A 346 -15.34 -8.58 9.38
CA GLY A 346 -15.48 -9.64 10.38
C GLY A 346 -14.43 -10.74 10.30
N GLY A 347 -13.21 -10.38 9.90
CA GLY A 347 -12.06 -11.27 9.77
C GLY A 347 -11.97 -12.04 8.45
N VAL A 348 -12.85 -11.76 7.50
CA VAL A 348 -12.78 -12.30 6.12
C VAL A 348 -12.20 -11.26 5.21
N LEU A 349 -11.05 -11.55 4.62
CA LEU A 349 -10.49 -10.76 3.55
C LEU A 349 -11.15 -11.16 2.23
N ILE A 350 -11.74 -10.19 1.56
CA ILE A 350 -12.06 -10.27 0.13
C ILE A 350 -10.87 -9.63 -0.58
N GLU A 351 -10.09 -10.44 -1.32
CA GLU A 351 -8.84 -9.93 -1.94
C GLU A 351 -9.11 -8.72 -2.82
N PRO A 352 -8.39 -7.62 -2.61
CA PRO A 352 -8.52 -6.45 -3.47
C PRO A 352 -8.20 -6.76 -4.92
N LYS A 353 -9.03 -6.26 -5.85
CA LYS A 353 -8.88 -6.42 -7.30
C LYS A 353 -8.83 -5.06 -7.99
N LEU A 354 -7.84 -4.90 -8.84
CA LEU A 354 -7.69 -3.76 -9.73
C LEU A 354 -8.51 -3.95 -11.02
N ILE A 355 -8.49 -5.18 -11.57
CA ILE A 355 -9.12 -5.51 -12.84
C ILE A 355 -10.57 -5.94 -12.64
N ASN A 356 -11.50 -5.28 -13.34
CA ASN A 356 -12.90 -5.68 -13.40
C ASN A 356 -13.09 -6.69 -14.56
N ASP A 357 -12.85 -7.95 -14.27
CA ASP A 357 -12.99 -9.07 -15.21
C ASP A 357 -14.30 -9.84 -15.04
N GLY A 358 -15.22 -9.33 -14.22
CA GLY A 358 -16.50 -9.96 -13.91
C GLY A 358 -16.42 -11.20 -13.02
N ARG A 359 -15.24 -11.55 -12.50
CA ARG A 359 -15.07 -12.64 -11.55
C ARG A 359 -15.15 -12.11 -10.13
N GLU A 360 -15.75 -12.90 -9.24
CA GLU A 360 -15.73 -12.59 -7.82
C GLU A 360 -14.31 -12.64 -7.27
N SER A 361 -14.01 -11.76 -6.31
CA SER A 361 -12.75 -11.79 -5.58
C SER A 361 -12.67 -13.02 -4.67
N VAL A 362 -11.45 -13.51 -4.46
CA VAL A 362 -11.22 -14.62 -3.54
C VAL A 362 -11.48 -14.15 -2.11
N ALA A 363 -12.27 -14.94 -1.37
CA ALA A 363 -12.55 -14.70 0.03
C ALA A 363 -11.79 -15.70 0.89
N GLU A 364 -11.07 -15.23 1.89
CA GLU A 364 -10.35 -16.10 2.83
C GLU A 364 -10.51 -15.64 4.29
N ARG A 365 -10.45 -16.59 5.23
CA ARG A 365 -10.38 -16.26 6.65
C ARG A 365 -8.98 -15.73 6.97
N PHE A 366 -8.88 -14.44 7.22
CA PHE A 366 -7.64 -13.73 7.46
C PHE A 366 -7.31 -13.62 8.96
N MET A 367 -8.32 -13.51 9.80
CA MET A 367 -8.22 -13.52 11.27
C MET A 367 -9.50 -14.08 11.88
N ASP A 368 -9.45 -14.42 13.15
CA ASP A 368 -10.63 -14.89 13.88
C ASP A 368 -11.71 -13.81 13.93
N ALA A 369 -12.98 -14.23 13.76
CA ALA A 369 -14.12 -13.32 13.76
C ALA A 369 -14.23 -12.51 15.08
N ALA A 370 -13.96 -13.15 16.21
CA ALA A 370 -13.99 -12.47 17.52
C ALA A 370 -12.87 -11.44 17.65
N THR A 371 -11.69 -11.70 17.07
CA THR A 371 -10.57 -10.78 17.03
C THR A 371 -10.89 -9.58 16.14
N ALA A 372 -11.42 -9.82 14.95
CA ALA A 372 -11.85 -8.77 14.04
C ALA A 372 -12.92 -7.87 14.65
N ASP A 373 -13.97 -8.47 15.24
CA ASP A 373 -15.04 -7.75 15.90
C ASP A 373 -14.54 -6.89 17.07
N LYS A 374 -13.59 -7.40 17.85
CA LYS A 374 -12.98 -6.63 18.93
C LYS A 374 -12.13 -5.48 18.42
N LEU A 375 -11.31 -5.68 17.38
CA LEU A 375 -10.53 -4.62 16.74
C LEU A 375 -11.43 -3.57 16.12
N HIS A 376 -12.50 -3.97 15.45
CA HIS A 376 -13.51 -3.05 14.91
C HIS A 376 -14.06 -2.12 16.01
N ARG A 377 -14.56 -2.68 17.13
CA ARG A 377 -15.04 -1.88 18.26
C ARG A 377 -13.96 -0.95 18.82
N MET A 378 -12.73 -1.43 18.97
CA MET A 378 -11.62 -0.63 19.46
C MET A 378 -11.26 0.53 18.50
N MET A 379 -11.32 0.30 17.18
CA MET A 379 -11.09 1.33 16.17
C MET A 379 -12.24 2.36 16.12
N SER A 380 -13.48 1.93 16.31
CA SER A 380 -14.64 2.81 16.47
C SER A 380 -14.50 3.67 17.75
N TYR A 381 -14.13 3.05 18.87
CA TYR A 381 -13.87 3.77 20.13
C TYR A 381 -12.73 4.79 19.98
N ASN A 382 -11.66 4.45 19.25
CA ASN A 382 -10.59 5.39 18.90
C ASN A 382 -11.12 6.64 18.19
N ALA A 383 -11.92 6.42 17.14
CA ALA A 383 -12.47 7.50 16.35
C ALA A 383 -13.33 8.44 17.23
N ALA A 384 -14.19 7.86 18.04
CA ALA A 384 -15.08 8.64 18.91
C ALA A 384 -14.34 9.41 20.02
N THR A 385 -13.32 8.81 20.64
CA THR A 385 -12.72 9.38 21.86
C THR A 385 -11.39 10.09 21.64
N ALA A 386 -10.53 9.56 20.75
CA ALA A 386 -9.20 10.10 20.52
C ALA A 386 -9.13 11.05 19.32
N TYR A 387 -10.02 10.87 18.33
CA TYR A 387 -9.98 11.66 17.10
C TYR A 387 -11.12 12.68 17.01
N ASP A 388 -12.02 12.70 18.00
CA ASP A 388 -13.20 13.59 17.99
C ASP A 388 -13.93 13.52 16.64
N ALA A 389 -14.32 12.28 16.26
CA ALA A 389 -14.81 11.99 14.93
C ALA A 389 -16.07 12.77 14.57
N GLU A 390 -16.91 13.11 15.56
CA GLU A 390 -18.09 13.93 15.35
C GLU A 390 -17.76 15.30 14.73
N HIS A 391 -16.65 15.92 15.14
CA HIS A 391 -16.21 17.22 14.63
C HIS A 391 -15.23 17.11 13.46
N ASN A 392 -14.29 16.14 13.52
CA ASN A 392 -13.22 16.03 12.52
C ASN A 392 -13.62 15.23 11.28
N PHE A 393 -14.65 14.39 11.37
CA PHE A 393 -15.16 13.54 10.27
C PHE A 393 -16.70 13.59 10.23
N PRO A 394 -17.29 14.78 10.10
CA PRO A 394 -18.74 14.95 10.23
C PRO A 394 -19.51 14.08 9.23
N GLY A 395 -20.49 13.31 9.74
CA GLY A 395 -21.31 12.42 8.94
C GLY A 395 -20.64 11.11 8.50
N LEU A 396 -19.36 10.89 8.83
CA LEU A 396 -18.66 9.63 8.54
C LEU A 396 -18.64 8.74 9.79
N ASN A 397 -19.21 7.54 9.67
CA ASN A 397 -19.08 6.50 10.70
C ASN A 397 -17.72 5.82 10.57
N ILE A 398 -16.68 6.50 11.02
CA ILE A 398 -15.29 6.10 10.79
C ILE A 398 -14.75 5.24 11.93
N CYS A 399 -14.08 4.16 11.57
CA CYS A 399 -13.27 3.29 12.44
C CYS A 399 -11.81 3.40 12.02
N ALA A 400 -10.91 3.90 12.87
CA ALA A 400 -9.57 4.22 12.39
C ALA A 400 -8.46 4.09 13.45
N LYS A 401 -7.21 4.03 12.95
CA LYS A 401 -5.97 4.13 13.71
C LYS A 401 -4.97 5.05 13.02
N THR A 402 -4.40 5.97 13.79
CA THR A 402 -3.29 6.83 13.35
C THR A 402 -1.94 6.17 13.58
N GLY A 403 -0.97 6.52 12.75
CA GLY A 403 0.45 6.28 12.96
C GLY A 403 1.25 7.57 12.82
N THR A 404 2.19 7.77 13.72
CA THR A 404 3.26 8.76 13.61
C THR A 404 4.54 7.96 13.79
N ALA A 405 5.24 7.70 12.69
CA ALA A 405 6.37 6.78 12.65
C ALA A 405 7.67 7.56 12.53
N GLU A 406 8.42 7.64 13.62
CA GLU A 406 9.69 8.38 13.69
C GLU A 406 10.75 7.75 12.79
N LEU A 407 11.51 8.58 12.05
CA LEU A 407 12.53 8.15 11.09
C LEU A 407 13.97 8.34 11.60
N GLY A 408 14.14 8.79 12.84
CA GLY A 408 15.46 9.00 13.44
C GLY A 408 16.20 10.28 13.01
N ASP A 409 15.69 11.00 12.01
CA ASP A 409 16.19 12.29 11.53
C ASP A 409 15.36 13.48 12.02
N GLY A 410 14.47 13.25 12.98
CA GLY A 410 13.56 14.25 13.53
C GLY A 410 12.25 14.39 12.72
N THR A 411 12.09 13.67 11.64
CA THR A 411 10.85 13.62 10.86
C THR A 411 10.05 12.35 11.16
N SER A 412 8.78 12.30 10.72
CA SER A 412 7.91 11.13 10.92
C SER A 412 7.00 10.92 9.73
N ASN A 413 6.74 9.66 9.37
CA ASN A 413 5.67 9.33 8.44
C ASN A 413 4.31 9.45 9.13
N ALA A 414 3.37 10.07 8.44
CA ALA A 414 1.98 10.19 8.91
C ALA A 414 1.13 9.07 8.28
N TRP A 415 0.50 8.24 9.12
CA TRP A 415 -0.41 7.19 8.68
C TRP A 415 -1.80 7.40 9.24
N PHE A 416 -2.80 7.11 8.42
CA PHE A 416 -4.18 7.00 8.84
C PHE A 416 -4.83 5.83 8.10
N VAL A 417 -5.22 4.80 8.85
CA VAL A 417 -5.77 3.57 8.30
C VAL A 417 -7.10 3.27 8.97
N GLY A 418 -8.06 2.78 8.21
CA GLY A 418 -9.39 2.50 8.75
C GLY A 418 -10.41 2.19 7.68
N PHE A 419 -11.66 2.29 8.08
CA PHE A 419 -12.81 2.01 7.22
C PHE A 419 -14.03 2.81 7.67
N LEU A 420 -15.00 2.95 6.78
CA LEU A 420 -16.34 3.42 7.12
C LEU A 420 -17.19 2.21 7.53
N ASP A 421 -17.78 2.27 8.72
CA ASP A 421 -18.77 1.30 9.17
C ASP A 421 -20.14 1.71 8.62
N ASP A 422 -20.30 1.55 7.32
CA ASP A 422 -21.42 2.00 6.53
C ASP A 422 -21.83 0.92 5.51
N GLU A 423 -23.12 0.65 5.38
CA GLU A 423 -23.61 -0.39 4.47
C GLU A 423 -23.61 0.06 3.00
N GLU A 424 -23.83 1.33 2.73
CA GLU A 424 -23.86 1.90 1.38
C GLU A 424 -22.44 2.20 0.87
N HIS A 425 -21.52 2.57 1.79
CA HIS A 425 -20.15 2.93 1.49
C HIS A 425 -19.14 2.10 2.30
N PRO A 426 -19.07 0.77 2.09
CA PRO A 426 -18.21 -0.11 2.85
C PRO A 426 -16.74 0.05 2.41
N TYR A 427 -16.16 1.22 2.65
CA TYR A 427 -14.84 1.60 2.16
C TYR A 427 -13.79 1.49 3.25
N ALA A 428 -12.77 0.67 3.01
CA ALA A 428 -11.52 0.68 3.76
C ALA A 428 -10.51 1.57 3.07
N PHE A 429 -9.65 2.21 3.85
CA PHE A 429 -8.65 3.16 3.33
C PHE A 429 -7.32 3.06 4.07
N VAL A 430 -6.26 3.40 3.36
CA VAL A 430 -4.92 3.67 3.89
C VAL A 430 -4.43 4.97 3.28
N THR A 431 -4.07 5.91 4.13
CA THR A 431 -3.39 7.15 3.75
C THR A 431 -2.06 7.21 4.47
N MET A 432 -0.98 7.36 3.71
CA MET A 432 0.39 7.50 4.21
C MET A 432 1.05 8.71 3.55
N ILE A 433 1.65 9.58 4.35
CA ILE A 433 2.39 10.75 3.88
C ILE A 433 3.82 10.67 4.43
N GLU A 434 4.80 10.56 3.53
CA GLU A 434 6.20 10.52 3.90
C GLU A 434 6.61 11.83 4.60
N ARG A 435 7.24 11.70 5.77
CA ARG A 435 7.71 12.86 6.55
C ARG A 435 6.60 13.87 6.89
N GLY A 436 5.34 13.41 6.83
CA GLY A 436 4.14 14.25 7.02
C GLY A 436 3.86 14.64 8.46
N GLY A 437 4.64 14.15 9.44
CA GLY A 437 4.46 14.46 10.85
C GLY A 437 3.30 13.69 11.50
N GLY A 438 2.33 14.38 12.08
CA GLY A 438 1.25 13.77 12.86
C GLY A 438 0.19 13.07 12.01
N GLY A 439 -0.09 11.81 12.31
CA GLY A 439 -1.01 10.97 11.53
C GLY A 439 -2.41 11.58 11.36
N LEU A 440 -3.04 12.04 12.46
CA LEU A 440 -4.38 12.64 12.37
C LEU A 440 -4.37 13.98 11.62
N ALA A 441 -3.43 14.85 11.98
CA ALA A 441 -3.38 16.20 11.43
C ALA A 441 -3.07 16.25 9.94
N MET A 442 -2.29 15.29 9.44
CA MET A 442 -1.89 15.21 8.03
C MET A 442 -2.72 14.16 7.28
N ALA A 443 -2.45 12.88 7.51
CA ALA A 443 -3.11 11.78 6.79
C ALA A 443 -4.62 11.70 7.08
N GLY A 444 -5.04 11.91 8.34
CA GLY A 444 -6.46 11.97 8.71
C GLY A 444 -7.20 13.11 8.03
N THR A 445 -6.59 14.30 7.96
CA THR A 445 -7.19 15.45 7.26
C THR A 445 -7.36 15.20 5.77
N VAL A 446 -6.36 14.57 5.10
CA VAL A 446 -6.46 14.20 3.68
C VAL A 446 -7.62 13.22 3.50
N THR A 447 -7.67 12.18 4.34
CA THR A 447 -8.71 11.15 4.27
C THR A 447 -10.11 11.75 4.44
N ASN A 448 -10.30 12.58 5.47
CA ASN A 448 -11.58 13.24 5.68
C ASN A 448 -12.03 14.03 4.46
N LYS A 449 -11.13 14.86 3.91
CA LYS A 449 -11.49 15.77 2.82
C LYS A 449 -11.89 15.04 1.54
N PHE A 450 -11.14 14.03 1.12
CA PHE A 450 -11.52 13.34 -0.11
C PHE A 450 -12.77 12.47 0.07
N LEU A 451 -12.97 11.86 1.26
CA LEU A 451 -14.19 11.10 1.54
C LEU A 451 -15.41 12.00 1.59
N GLN A 452 -15.32 13.17 2.23
CA GLN A 452 -16.41 14.15 2.24
C GLN A 452 -16.79 14.59 0.83
N ASP A 453 -15.79 14.95 0.01
CA ASP A 453 -16.03 15.37 -1.37
C ASP A 453 -16.69 14.24 -2.18
N TYR A 454 -16.12 13.04 -2.09
CA TYR A 454 -16.58 11.88 -2.88
C TYR A 454 -18.01 11.45 -2.51
N LEU A 455 -18.34 11.40 -1.22
CA LEU A 455 -19.67 10.99 -0.74
C LEU A 455 -20.75 12.09 -0.89
N THR A 456 -20.33 13.33 -1.14
CA THR A 456 -21.29 14.43 -1.39
C THR A 456 -21.67 14.54 -2.87
N GLU A 457 -20.78 14.09 -3.76
CA GLU A 457 -20.97 14.14 -5.22
C GLU A 457 -21.68 12.89 -5.76
N ASN A 458 -21.73 11.79 -5.00
CA ASN A 458 -22.39 10.53 -5.36
C ASN A 458 -23.59 10.23 -4.44
#